data_6d9976a9e2d18d02b9322806d1c0f4e1
#
_entry.id   6d9976a9e2d18d02b9322806d1c0f4e1
#
_cell.length_a   1.000
_cell.length_b   1.000
_cell.length_c   1.000
_cell.angle_alpha   90.00
_cell.angle_beta   90.00
_cell.angle_gamma   90.00
#
_symmetry.space_group_name_H-M   'P 1'
#
loop_
_entity.id
_entity.type
_entity.pdbx_description
1 polymer ?
#
loop_
_entity_poly.entity_id
_entity_poly.type
_entity_poly.pdbx_seq_one_letter_code
_entity_poly.pdbx_strand_id
1 'polypeptide(L)'
;MIPGKIIRFLEQDANVGFAGSRDRDLVPFGHRVSGWRLGVDHRTMTVLIPDEFLPRLVESLQENRELAVTIEAFPSHETYQFKGHYLSHRAVDDGDFEAADRVRRRWVRSLKMLYTDAPEDVLKGFVSRPSLAVDVEVLEIFLQTPGPGAGTRLVPPPE
;
A
#
# COMPACT_ATOMS: atom_id res chain seq x y z
N MET A 1 -10.31 -10.37 8.94
CA MET A 1 -8.92 -10.89 9.04
C MET A 1 -8.38 -11.11 7.64
N ILE A 2 -7.15 -10.68 7.35
CA ILE A 2 -6.49 -10.83 6.05
C ILE A 2 -6.17 -12.32 5.82
N PRO A 3 -6.60 -12.93 4.69
CA PRO A 3 -6.35 -14.34 4.42
C PRO A 3 -4.86 -14.66 4.24
N GLY A 4 -4.43 -15.86 4.66
CA GLY A 4 -3.02 -16.28 4.62
C GLY A 4 -2.37 -16.23 3.23
N LYS A 5 -3.13 -16.47 2.14
CA LYS A 5 -2.65 -16.28 0.77
C LYS A 5 -2.24 -14.82 0.52
N ILE A 6 -3.08 -13.87 0.96
CA ILE A 6 -2.84 -12.43 0.76
C ILE A 6 -1.69 -11.95 1.66
N ILE A 7 -1.56 -12.50 2.87
CA ILE A 7 -0.40 -12.22 3.73
C ILE A 7 0.90 -12.60 3.01
N ARG A 8 1.00 -13.82 2.48
CA ARG A 8 2.18 -14.26 1.72
C ARG A 8 2.47 -13.36 0.52
N PHE A 9 1.45 -12.99 -0.24
CA PHE A 9 1.57 -12.04 -1.34
C PHE A 9 2.19 -10.71 -0.88
N LEU A 10 1.67 -10.10 0.19
CA LEU A 10 2.16 -8.83 0.73
C LEU A 10 3.61 -8.90 1.22
N GLU A 11 4.01 -10.03 1.79
CA GLU A 11 5.34 -10.23 2.36
C GLU A 11 6.40 -10.65 1.34
N GLN A 12 6.03 -11.35 0.28
CA GLN A 12 6.97 -12.00 -0.63
C GLN A 12 6.98 -11.40 -2.04
N ASP A 13 5.82 -11.10 -2.61
CA ASP A 13 5.67 -10.79 -4.03
C ASP A 13 5.38 -9.33 -4.30
N ALA A 14 4.51 -8.72 -3.51
CA ALA A 14 4.05 -7.35 -3.70
C ALA A 14 5.17 -6.31 -3.63
N ASN A 15 5.19 -5.38 -4.59
CA ASN A 15 6.28 -4.40 -4.73
C ASN A 15 5.84 -3.01 -5.19
N VAL A 16 4.56 -2.81 -5.49
CA VAL A 16 3.98 -1.51 -5.86
C VAL A 16 2.74 -1.28 -5.03
N GLY A 17 2.54 -0.05 -4.54
CA GLY A 17 1.35 0.32 -3.78
C GLY A 17 0.91 1.74 -4.04
N PHE A 18 -0.42 1.93 -4.01
CA PHE A 18 -1.08 3.22 -4.11
C PHE A 18 -2.13 3.33 -3.01
N ALA A 19 -2.21 4.51 -2.40
CA ALA A 19 -3.27 4.84 -1.46
C ALA A 19 -4.21 5.87 -2.08
N GLY A 20 -5.49 5.75 -1.80
CA GLY A 20 -6.53 6.68 -2.23
C GLY A 20 -7.42 7.08 -1.05
N SER A 21 -7.65 8.38 -0.91
CA SER A 21 -8.60 8.97 0.03
C SER A 21 -9.48 9.98 -0.71
N ARG A 22 -10.44 10.57 -0.03
CA ARG A 22 -11.27 11.67 -0.53
C ARG A 22 -11.52 12.69 0.56
N ASP A 23 -11.77 13.93 0.20
CA ASP A 23 -12.24 14.94 1.15
C ASP A 23 -13.77 14.88 1.33
N ARG A 24 -14.30 15.82 2.15
CA ARG A 24 -15.74 15.95 2.40
C ARG A 24 -16.57 16.26 1.15
N ASP A 25 -15.96 16.91 0.16
CA ASP A 25 -16.59 17.29 -1.10
C ASP A 25 -16.47 16.18 -2.16
N LEU A 26 -16.05 14.98 -1.74
CA LEU A 26 -15.83 13.80 -2.56
C LEU A 26 -14.71 13.97 -3.62
N VAL A 27 -13.84 14.96 -3.46
CA VAL A 27 -12.69 15.12 -4.34
C VAL A 27 -11.65 14.04 -4.03
N PRO A 28 -11.34 13.17 -4.98
CA PRO A 28 -10.40 12.08 -4.76
C PRO A 28 -8.97 12.59 -4.66
N PHE A 29 -8.18 11.91 -3.84
CA PHE A 29 -6.76 12.13 -3.70
C PHE A 29 -6.03 10.78 -3.69
N GLY A 30 -5.04 10.61 -4.57
CA GLY A 30 -4.28 9.37 -4.71
C GLY A 30 -2.79 9.61 -4.80
N HIS A 31 -2.01 8.71 -4.21
CA HIS A 31 -0.54 8.78 -4.21
C HIS A 31 0.09 7.40 -4.11
N ARG A 32 1.36 7.29 -4.46
CA ARG A 32 2.14 6.08 -4.21
C ARG A 32 2.45 5.95 -2.71
N VAL A 33 2.58 4.70 -2.27
CA VAL A 33 3.10 4.40 -0.94
C VAL A 33 4.51 3.83 -1.03
N SER A 34 5.33 4.11 -0.02
CA SER A 34 6.73 3.64 0.04
C SER A 34 6.83 2.19 0.49
N GLY A 35 5.80 1.68 1.15
CA GLY A 35 5.76 0.33 1.69
C GLY A 35 4.61 0.13 2.67
N TRP A 36 4.60 -1.03 3.32
CA TRP A 36 3.57 -1.41 4.30
C TRP A 36 4.09 -2.43 5.30
N ARG A 37 3.42 -2.51 6.45
CA ARG A 37 3.58 -3.57 7.45
C ARG A 37 2.21 -4.14 7.80
N LEU A 38 2.16 -5.41 8.15
CA LEU A 38 0.95 -6.03 8.70
C LEU A 38 1.01 -6.04 10.22
N GLY A 39 -0.10 -5.74 10.86
CA GLY A 39 -0.28 -5.96 12.28
C GLY A 39 -0.28 -7.45 12.62
N VAL A 40 0.15 -7.79 13.83
CA VAL A 40 0.18 -9.18 14.32
C VAL A 40 -1.22 -9.82 14.42
N ASP A 41 -2.25 -9.00 14.44
CA ASP A 41 -3.66 -9.40 14.45
C ASP A 41 -4.19 -9.80 13.04
N HIS A 42 -3.41 -9.54 12.00
CA HIS A 42 -3.80 -9.69 10.60
C HIS A 42 -5.13 -8.97 10.24
N ARG A 43 -5.42 -7.89 10.94
CA ARG A 43 -6.57 -7.01 10.68
C ARG A 43 -6.13 -5.58 10.39
N THR A 44 -4.98 -5.20 10.91
CA THR A 44 -4.41 -3.88 10.72
C THR A 44 -3.27 -3.90 9.71
N MET A 45 -3.09 -2.78 9.04
CA MET A 45 -1.98 -2.51 8.12
C MET A 45 -1.43 -1.13 8.42
N THR A 46 -0.11 -1.02 8.54
CA THR A 46 0.58 0.27 8.54
C THR A 46 1.00 0.60 7.11
N VAL A 47 0.54 1.71 6.57
CA VAL A 47 0.87 2.22 5.23
C VAL A 47 1.90 3.32 5.34
N LEU A 48 2.99 3.23 4.58
CA LEU A 48 4.13 4.13 4.67
C LEU A 48 4.06 5.18 3.56
N ILE A 49 3.89 6.44 3.96
CA ILE A 49 3.59 7.57 3.09
C ILE A 49 4.82 8.48 2.95
N PRO A 50 5.21 8.88 1.72
CA PRO A 50 6.25 9.89 1.51
C PRO A 50 5.77 11.32 1.79
N ASP A 51 6.68 12.24 2.05
CA ASP A 51 6.45 13.63 2.49
C ASP A 51 5.51 14.45 1.60
N GLU A 52 5.62 14.25 0.30
CA GLU A 52 4.99 15.09 -0.73
C GLU A 52 3.45 15.18 -0.60
N PHE A 53 2.84 14.24 0.14
CA PHE A 53 1.39 14.06 0.16
C PHE A 53 0.76 14.29 1.54
N LEU A 54 1.56 14.58 2.56
CA LEU A 54 1.16 14.52 3.96
C LEU A 54 0.01 15.46 4.37
N PRO A 55 0.04 16.77 4.08
CA PRO A 55 -0.97 17.68 4.65
C PRO A 55 -2.38 17.30 4.19
N ARG A 56 -2.56 17.14 2.88
CA ARG A 56 -3.87 16.84 2.28
C ARG A 56 -4.39 15.46 2.65
N LEU A 57 -3.48 14.47 2.75
CA LEU A 57 -3.87 13.11 3.16
C LEU A 57 -4.36 13.11 4.60
N VAL A 58 -3.58 13.67 5.53
CA VAL A 58 -3.93 13.69 6.96
C VAL A 58 -5.26 14.41 7.18
N GLU A 59 -5.47 15.56 6.54
CA GLU A 59 -6.73 16.31 6.59
C GLU A 59 -7.91 15.44 6.13
N SER A 60 -7.80 14.80 4.97
CA SER A 60 -8.81 13.89 4.41
C SER A 60 -9.11 12.72 5.36
N LEU A 61 -8.09 12.08 5.93
CA LEU A 61 -8.26 10.97 6.86
C LEU A 61 -8.93 11.38 8.18
N GLN A 62 -8.67 12.59 8.66
CA GLN A 62 -9.33 13.15 9.85
C GLN A 62 -10.81 13.46 9.59
N GLU A 63 -11.17 13.83 8.35
CA GLU A 63 -12.54 14.18 7.99
C GLU A 63 -13.48 12.98 7.88
N ASN A 64 -13.06 11.88 7.27
CA ASN A 64 -13.96 10.76 6.96
C ASN A 64 -13.41 9.37 7.31
N ARG A 65 -12.13 9.27 7.66
CA ARG A 65 -11.43 8.04 8.03
C ARG A 65 -11.34 6.97 6.93
N GLU A 66 -11.75 7.25 5.71
CA GLU A 66 -11.75 6.26 4.63
C GLU A 66 -10.40 6.24 3.89
N LEU A 67 -9.82 5.06 3.77
CA LEU A 67 -8.62 4.82 2.98
C LEU A 67 -8.76 3.54 2.17
N ALA A 68 -8.39 3.62 0.90
CA ALA A 68 -8.21 2.47 0.02
C ALA A 68 -6.73 2.32 -0.31
N VAL A 69 -6.18 1.11 -0.16
CA VAL A 69 -4.79 0.81 -0.52
C VAL A 69 -4.79 -0.30 -1.57
N THR A 70 -4.31 0.01 -2.76
CA THR A 70 -4.15 -0.97 -3.83
C THR A 70 -2.70 -1.40 -3.91
N ILE A 71 -2.45 -2.70 -3.83
CA ILE A 71 -1.11 -3.29 -3.80
C ILE A 71 -1.00 -4.34 -4.90
N GLU A 72 0.08 -4.25 -5.66
CA GLU A 72 0.36 -5.06 -6.85
C GLU A 72 1.72 -5.75 -6.73
N ALA A 73 1.83 -6.94 -7.31
CA ALA A 73 3.08 -7.62 -7.61
C ALA A 73 3.42 -7.46 -9.09
N PHE A 74 4.35 -6.58 -9.41
CA PHE A 74 4.89 -6.44 -10.76
C PHE A 74 6.05 -7.43 -10.95
N PRO A 75 6.16 -8.16 -12.09
CA PRO A 75 5.38 -8.01 -13.34
C PRO A 75 4.16 -8.94 -13.47
N SER A 76 3.77 -9.71 -12.47
CA SER A 76 2.64 -10.65 -12.57
C SER A 76 1.28 -9.96 -12.65
N HIS A 77 1.19 -8.70 -12.20
CA HIS A 77 -0.03 -7.92 -12.05
C HIS A 77 -1.05 -8.51 -11.07
N GLU A 78 -0.66 -9.48 -10.24
CA GLU A 78 -1.51 -9.89 -9.13
C GLU A 78 -1.75 -8.69 -8.22
N THR A 79 -3.03 -8.33 -8.01
CA THR A 79 -3.39 -7.06 -7.38
C THR A 79 -4.56 -7.24 -6.41
N TYR A 80 -4.41 -6.66 -5.23
CA TYR A 80 -5.48 -6.59 -4.22
C TYR A 80 -5.69 -5.14 -3.78
N GLN A 81 -6.96 -4.77 -3.54
CA GLN A 81 -7.33 -3.52 -2.92
C GLN A 81 -7.87 -3.77 -1.52
N PHE A 82 -7.31 -3.07 -0.56
CA PHE A 82 -7.69 -3.07 0.85
C PHE A 82 -8.45 -1.79 1.13
N LYS A 83 -9.70 -1.89 1.58
CA LYS A 83 -10.48 -0.75 2.04
C LYS A 83 -10.64 -0.82 3.55
N GLY A 84 -10.51 0.32 4.21
CA GLY A 84 -10.55 0.34 5.66
C GLY A 84 -10.63 1.72 6.26
N HIS A 85 -10.60 1.74 7.57
CA HIS A 85 -10.66 2.97 8.35
C HIS A 85 -9.29 3.34 8.92
N TYR A 86 -8.93 4.59 8.75
CA TYR A 86 -7.81 5.22 9.44
C TYR A 86 -7.99 5.10 10.96
N LEU A 87 -6.95 4.65 11.64
CA LEU A 87 -6.87 4.53 13.10
C LEU A 87 -6.03 5.65 13.71
N SER A 88 -4.79 5.77 13.24
CA SER A 88 -3.81 6.71 13.76
C SER A 88 -2.71 6.97 12.74
N HIS A 89 -1.87 7.96 12.99
CA HIS A 89 -0.63 8.16 12.28
C HIS A 89 0.50 8.58 13.24
N ARG A 90 1.73 8.31 12.84
CA ARG A 90 2.95 8.63 13.58
C ARG A 90 4.12 8.86 12.62
N ALA A 91 5.18 9.46 13.14
CA ALA A 91 6.46 9.45 12.45
C ALA A 91 6.94 8.01 12.21
N VAL A 92 7.67 7.79 11.13
CA VAL A 92 8.26 6.48 10.82
C VAL A 92 9.36 6.09 11.81
N ASP A 93 9.47 4.80 12.09
CA ASP A 93 10.52 4.18 12.89
C ASP A 93 11.48 3.34 12.03
N ASP A 94 12.50 2.75 12.64
CA ASP A 94 13.49 1.90 11.94
C ASP A 94 12.83 0.69 11.27
N GLY A 95 11.84 0.07 11.90
CA GLY A 95 11.09 -1.05 11.32
C GLY A 95 10.27 -0.66 10.09
N ASP A 96 9.81 0.59 10.03
CA ASP A 96 9.11 1.15 8.87
C ASP A 96 10.08 1.38 7.71
N PHE A 97 11.28 1.92 8.00
CA PHE A 97 12.32 2.05 6.98
C PHE A 97 12.75 0.69 6.42
N GLU A 98 12.90 -0.33 7.27
CA GLU A 98 13.20 -1.68 6.80
C GLU A 98 12.09 -2.26 5.92
N ALA A 99 10.82 -2.00 6.25
CA ALA A 99 9.67 -2.43 5.45
C ALA A 99 9.66 -1.76 4.08
N ALA A 100 9.86 -0.44 4.03
CA ALA A 100 9.98 0.30 2.77
C ALA A 100 11.15 -0.20 1.92
N ASP A 101 12.28 -0.48 2.53
CA ASP A 101 13.46 -1.02 1.85
C ASP A 101 13.22 -2.44 1.29
N ARG A 102 12.44 -3.28 1.98
CA ARG A 102 12.03 -4.59 1.44
C ARG A 102 11.19 -4.44 0.16
N VAL A 103 10.21 -3.54 0.17
CA VAL A 103 9.36 -3.24 -1.00
C VAL A 103 10.21 -2.69 -2.14
N ARG A 104 11.08 -1.72 -1.85
CA ARG A 104 11.99 -1.11 -2.82
C ARG A 104 12.92 -2.15 -3.48
N ARG A 105 13.51 -3.05 -2.70
CA ARG A 105 14.38 -4.11 -3.26
C ARG A 105 13.61 -5.06 -4.18
N ARG A 106 12.37 -5.42 -3.85
CA ARG A 106 11.52 -6.23 -4.72
C ARG A 106 11.20 -5.49 -6.03
N TRP A 107 10.84 -4.21 -5.92
CA TRP A 107 10.58 -3.36 -7.08
C TRP A 107 11.79 -3.26 -8.02
N VAL A 108 12.96 -2.91 -7.49
CA VAL A 108 14.20 -2.82 -8.28
C VAL A 108 14.52 -4.16 -8.96
N ARG A 109 14.36 -5.28 -8.26
CA ARG A 109 14.55 -6.62 -8.83
C ARG A 109 13.63 -6.87 -10.03
N SER A 110 12.36 -6.52 -9.90
CA SER A 110 11.38 -6.69 -10.98
C SER A 110 11.69 -5.79 -12.18
N LEU A 111 12.09 -4.53 -11.92
CA LEU A 111 12.48 -3.62 -13.00
C LEU A 111 13.75 -4.08 -13.73
N LYS A 112 14.73 -4.63 -13.02
CA LYS A 112 15.95 -5.17 -13.65
C LYS A 112 15.67 -6.34 -14.61
N MET A 113 14.58 -7.06 -14.44
CA MET A 113 14.16 -8.11 -15.39
C MET A 113 13.72 -7.53 -16.73
N LEU A 114 13.22 -6.29 -16.75
CA LEU A 114 12.76 -5.60 -17.96
C LEU A 114 13.78 -4.61 -18.52
N TYR A 115 14.54 -3.97 -17.64
CA TYR A 115 15.50 -2.92 -17.94
C TYR A 115 16.88 -3.34 -17.47
N THR A 116 17.46 -4.34 -18.12
CA THR A 116 18.71 -4.98 -17.72
C THR A 116 19.88 -4.01 -17.59
N ASP A 117 19.93 -3.00 -18.47
CA ASP A 117 21.02 -2.03 -18.56
C ASP A 117 20.78 -0.74 -17.75
N ALA A 118 19.61 -0.61 -17.11
CA ALA A 118 19.30 0.58 -16.32
C ALA A 118 20.17 0.64 -15.04
N PRO A 119 20.80 1.79 -14.74
CA PRO A 119 21.55 1.97 -13.50
C PRO A 119 20.63 1.75 -12.28
N GLU A 120 21.16 1.07 -11.27
CA GLU A 120 20.35 0.73 -10.08
C GLU A 120 19.86 1.97 -9.33
N ASP A 121 20.64 3.04 -9.31
CA ASP A 121 20.27 4.28 -8.64
C ASP A 121 19.07 4.96 -9.31
N VAL A 122 18.95 4.85 -10.64
CA VAL A 122 17.77 5.31 -11.38
C VAL A 122 16.54 4.49 -10.97
N LEU A 123 16.68 3.17 -10.88
CA LEU A 123 15.56 2.28 -10.48
C LEU A 123 15.13 2.51 -9.03
N LYS A 124 16.07 2.78 -8.13
CA LYS A 124 15.79 3.12 -6.72
C LYS A 124 15.02 4.42 -6.57
N GLY A 125 15.22 5.39 -7.46
CA GLY A 125 14.55 6.69 -7.46
C GLY A 125 13.04 6.63 -7.68
N PHE A 126 12.50 5.49 -8.16
CA PHE A 126 11.05 5.32 -8.34
C PHE A 126 10.27 5.07 -7.03
N VAL A 127 10.95 4.84 -5.91
CA VAL A 127 10.29 4.65 -4.60
C VAL A 127 10.83 5.69 -3.62
N SER A 128 9.97 6.64 -3.28
CA SER A 128 10.27 7.70 -2.32
C SER A 128 10.46 7.14 -0.90
N ARG A 129 11.28 7.83 -0.10
CA ARG A 129 11.47 7.48 1.30
C ARG A 129 10.21 7.83 2.11
N PRO A 130 9.74 6.99 3.02
CA PRO A 130 8.58 7.33 3.84
C PRO A 130 8.94 8.34 4.94
N SER A 131 7.96 9.12 5.36
CA SER A 131 8.05 10.06 6.49
C SER A 131 6.88 9.92 7.46
N LEU A 132 5.76 9.34 7.03
CA LEU A 132 4.60 9.09 7.87
C LEU A 132 4.18 7.62 7.80
N ALA A 133 3.88 7.04 8.96
CA ALA A 133 3.23 5.74 9.10
C ALA A 133 1.76 5.96 9.44
N VAL A 134 0.85 5.41 8.63
CA VAL A 134 -0.60 5.49 8.79
C VAL A 134 -1.15 4.12 9.10
N ASP A 135 -1.75 3.95 10.27
CA ASP A 135 -2.38 2.69 10.69
C ASP A 135 -3.83 2.64 10.22
N VAL A 136 -4.20 1.53 9.60
CA VAL A 136 -5.50 1.30 8.96
C VAL A 136 -6.08 -0.02 9.44
N GLU A 137 -7.32 -0.02 9.88
CA GLU A 137 -8.10 -1.24 10.06
C GLU A 137 -8.64 -1.69 8.70
N VAL A 138 -8.26 -2.90 8.26
CA VAL A 138 -8.73 -3.46 7.00
C VAL A 138 -10.11 -4.08 7.18
N LEU A 139 -11.11 -3.53 6.50
CA LEU A 139 -12.51 -3.97 6.57
C LEU A 139 -12.87 -4.87 5.40
N GLU A 140 -12.43 -4.54 4.20
CA GLU A 140 -12.77 -5.23 2.97
C GLU A 140 -11.52 -5.46 2.11
N ILE A 141 -11.51 -6.57 1.38
CA ILE A 141 -10.45 -6.87 0.41
C ILE A 141 -11.10 -7.26 -0.91
N PHE A 142 -10.63 -6.65 -1.99
CA PHE A 142 -11.08 -6.90 -3.36
C PHE A 142 -9.94 -7.45 -4.20
N LEU A 143 -10.25 -8.43 -5.05
CA LEU A 143 -9.35 -8.84 -6.13
C LEU A 143 -9.37 -7.76 -7.22
N GLN A 144 -8.19 -7.25 -7.58
CA GLN A 144 -8.02 -6.26 -8.65
C GLN A 144 -7.06 -6.72 -9.74
N THR A 145 -6.60 -7.98 -9.66
CA THR A 145 -5.83 -8.60 -10.74
C THR A 145 -6.60 -8.46 -12.06
N PRO A 146 -5.99 -7.92 -13.13
CA PRO A 146 -6.66 -7.77 -14.41
C PRO A 146 -7.24 -9.09 -14.92
N GLY A 147 -8.54 -9.09 -15.26
CA GLY A 147 -9.24 -10.28 -15.74
C GLY A 147 -10.69 -10.35 -15.28
N PRO A 148 -11.40 -11.45 -15.61
CA PRO A 148 -12.83 -11.60 -15.32
C PRO A 148 -13.23 -11.54 -13.85
N GLY A 149 -12.27 -11.80 -12.93
CA GLY A 149 -12.49 -11.74 -11.49
C GLY A 149 -12.21 -10.38 -10.85
N ALA A 150 -11.76 -9.37 -11.61
CA ALA A 150 -11.48 -8.05 -11.07
C ALA A 150 -12.74 -7.43 -10.45
N GLY A 151 -12.58 -6.81 -9.27
CA GLY A 151 -13.68 -6.24 -8.50
C GLY A 151 -14.39 -7.22 -7.56
N THR A 152 -14.04 -8.50 -7.58
CA THR A 152 -14.62 -9.48 -6.64
C THR A 152 -14.20 -9.17 -5.21
N ARG A 153 -15.18 -9.03 -4.30
CA ARG A 153 -14.94 -8.90 -2.87
C ARG A 153 -14.54 -10.25 -2.28
N LEU A 154 -13.36 -10.32 -1.69
CA LEU A 154 -12.80 -11.53 -1.07
C LEU A 154 -13.05 -11.57 0.44
N VAL A 155 -13.06 -10.41 1.10
CA VAL A 155 -13.34 -10.25 2.52
C VAL A 155 -14.41 -9.18 2.67
N PRO A 156 -15.60 -9.50 3.20
CA PRO A 156 -16.65 -8.52 3.49
C PRO A 156 -16.30 -7.72 4.74
N PRO A 157 -16.97 -6.56 4.96
CA PRO A 157 -16.86 -5.84 6.22
C PRO A 157 -17.33 -6.72 7.39
N PRO A 158 -16.83 -6.48 8.60
CA PRO A 158 -17.37 -7.14 9.80
C PRO A 158 -18.86 -6.79 9.97
N GLU A 159 -19.62 -7.75 10.51
CA GLU A 159 -21.04 -7.57 10.86
C GLU A 159 -21.24 -6.57 12.01
#